data_4126177d1423ceb75928e17dd8c778d9
#
_entry.id   4126177d1423ceb75928e17dd8c778d9
#
_cell.length_a   1.000
_cell.length_b   1.000
_cell.length_c   1.000
_cell.angle_alpha   90.00
_cell.angle_beta   90.00
_cell.angle_gamma   90.00
#
_symmetry.space_group_name_H-M   'P 1'
#
loop_
_entity.id
_entity.type
_entity.pdbx_description
1 polymer ?
#
loop_
_entity_poly.entity_id
_entity_poly.type
_entity_poly.pdbx_seq_one_letter_code
_entity_poly.pdbx_strand_id
1 'polypeptide(L)'
;MNFTQWKNFGYPGQELTPFEPVLARDNLVTLTNYGRLCSILFVTTPVCHCLFGFFQPLSTVPLLLAAGAAFFLRWAAQRCLNDPDHLVPRARLLTSLFTLLIFLLGVYYDLIRHPTEVNVLICLVMLIQLLLFDARPGHNLTVSLSGLAVVVLWECYVPDPHRLINIMYCFLASLIGLYLAWHKTHNMFGMLLYAQREKAAMEKETSTQAAVSQFQPHFISNMLSTIQILCDDAPAKAKDSLGLFADYMRVSTDAFNYNGLVSFPRELAHARNYAALEQLRFGNKLQVVYDIESEDFLLPALTLQPLVENAITHGIGNKRGGGTVTIAT
;
A
#
# COMPACT_ATOMS: atom_id res chain seq x y z
N MET A 1 -3.85 -5.94 27.25
CA MET A 1 -4.51 -5.49 26.01
C MET A 1 -5.98 -5.25 26.32
N ASN A 2 -6.49 -4.04 26.11
CA ASN A 2 -7.91 -3.76 26.31
C ASN A 2 -8.74 -4.26 25.11
N PHE A 3 -10.08 -4.30 25.23
CA PHE A 3 -10.96 -4.81 24.18
C PHE A 3 -10.81 -4.06 22.84
N THR A 4 -10.57 -2.74 22.89
CA THR A 4 -10.35 -1.92 21.68
C THR A 4 -9.05 -2.28 20.97
N GLN A 5 -7.98 -2.52 21.72
CA GLN A 5 -6.71 -2.98 21.16
C GLN A 5 -6.85 -4.39 20.56
N TRP A 6 -7.55 -5.29 21.26
CA TRP A 6 -7.81 -6.63 20.74
C TRP A 6 -8.59 -6.58 19.41
N LYS A 7 -9.65 -5.76 19.33
CA LYS A 7 -10.48 -5.57 18.13
C LYS A 7 -9.68 -5.08 16.93
N ASN A 8 -8.58 -4.37 17.15
CA ASN A 8 -7.71 -3.79 16.12
C ASN A 8 -6.35 -4.53 16.02
N PHE A 9 -6.29 -5.81 16.41
CA PHE A 9 -5.06 -6.62 16.37
C PHE A 9 -3.88 -6.04 17.15
N GLY A 10 -4.13 -5.18 18.14
CA GLY A 10 -3.10 -4.48 18.90
C GLY A 10 -2.62 -3.17 18.29
N TYR A 11 -3.09 -2.79 17.10
CA TYR A 11 -2.73 -1.57 16.40
C TYR A 11 -3.80 -0.47 16.56
N PRO A 12 -3.44 0.82 16.43
CA PRO A 12 -4.42 1.90 16.34
C PRO A 12 -5.33 1.73 15.12
N GLY A 13 -6.63 1.92 15.29
CA GLY A 13 -7.62 1.70 14.22
C GLY A 13 -7.41 2.58 12.98
N GLN A 14 -6.86 3.78 13.16
CA GLN A 14 -6.53 4.71 12.08
C GLN A 14 -5.41 4.18 11.17
N GLU A 15 -4.45 3.42 11.72
CA GLU A 15 -3.37 2.81 10.95
C GLU A 15 -3.85 1.64 10.06
N LEU A 16 -4.98 1.02 10.40
CA LEU A 16 -5.51 -0.15 9.68
C LEU A 16 -6.41 0.21 8.50
N THR A 17 -7.03 1.38 8.52
CA THR A 17 -8.00 1.80 7.49
C THR A 17 -7.44 1.77 6.07
N PRO A 18 -6.19 2.20 5.80
CA PRO A 18 -5.62 2.16 4.45
C PRO A 18 -5.46 0.74 3.90
N PHE A 19 -5.42 -0.29 4.76
CA PHE A 19 -5.22 -1.68 4.37
C PHE A 19 -6.52 -2.45 4.16
N GLU A 20 -7.67 -1.92 4.55
CA GLU A 20 -8.96 -2.59 4.33
C GLU A 20 -9.23 -2.95 2.86
N PRO A 21 -8.93 -2.11 1.86
CA PRO A 21 -9.09 -2.48 0.46
C PRO A 21 -8.13 -3.61 0.03
N VAL A 22 -6.91 -3.63 0.59
CA VAL A 22 -5.92 -4.68 0.31
C VAL A 22 -6.42 -6.03 0.82
N LEU A 23 -6.90 -6.08 2.06
CA LEU A 23 -7.51 -7.29 2.63
C LEU A 23 -8.76 -7.73 1.87
N ALA A 24 -9.62 -6.78 1.52
CA ALA A 24 -10.83 -7.07 0.76
C ALA A 24 -10.48 -7.72 -0.59
N ARG A 25 -9.45 -7.22 -1.26
CA ARG A 25 -8.96 -7.78 -2.53
C ARG A 25 -8.38 -9.18 -2.33
N ASP A 26 -7.56 -9.39 -1.31
CA ASP A 26 -6.97 -10.70 -1.00
C ASP A 26 -8.05 -11.74 -0.67
N ASN A 27 -9.04 -11.37 0.13
CA ASN A 27 -10.20 -12.20 0.44
C ASN A 27 -10.99 -12.59 -0.82
N LEU A 28 -11.17 -11.68 -1.79
CA LEU A 28 -11.85 -11.99 -3.04
C LEU A 28 -11.02 -12.91 -3.95
N VAL A 29 -9.70 -12.75 -3.98
CA VAL A 29 -8.79 -13.67 -4.69
C VAL A 29 -8.86 -15.06 -4.06
N THR A 30 -8.81 -15.13 -2.74
CA THR A 30 -8.96 -16.36 -1.96
C THR A 30 -10.31 -17.03 -2.25
N LEU A 31 -11.40 -16.29 -2.21
CA LEU A 31 -12.74 -16.78 -2.55
C LEU A 31 -12.81 -17.32 -4.00
N THR A 32 -12.18 -16.62 -4.94
CA THR A 32 -12.13 -17.05 -6.34
C THR A 32 -11.43 -18.39 -6.49
N ASN A 33 -10.31 -18.59 -5.79
CA ASN A 33 -9.52 -19.82 -5.84
C ASN A 33 -10.24 -20.98 -5.14
N TYR A 34 -10.69 -20.77 -3.91
CA TYR A 34 -11.40 -21.81 -3.15
C TYR A 34 -12.79 -22.10 -3.71
N GLY A 35 -13.51 -21.08 -4.20
CA GLY A 35 -14.78 -21.28 -4.90
C GLY A 35 -14.63 -22.14 -6.15
N ARG A 36 -13.50 -22.01 -6.89
CA ARG A 36 -13.17 -22.89 -8.00
C ARG A 36 -12.94 -24.34 -7.55
N LEU A 37 -12.11 -24.52 -6.50
CA LEU A 37 -11.80 -25.84 -5.94
C LEU A 37 -13.06 -26.52 -5.42
N CYS A 38 -13.88 -25.83 -4.62
CA CYS A 38 -15.14 -26.36 -4.09
C CYS A 38 -16.13 -26.71 -5.21
N SER A 39 -16.27 -25.88 -6.24
CA SER A 39 -17.14 -26.19 -7.39
C SER A 39 -16.73 -27.48 -8.08
N ILE A 40 -15.43 -27.70 -8.26
CA ILE A 40 -14.92 -28.95 -8.86
C ILE A 40 -15.18 -30.14 -7.94
N LEU A 41 -14.79 -30.05 -6.66
CA LEU A 41 -14.97 -31.13 -5.69
C LEU A 41 -16.44 -31.53 -5.49
N PHE A 42 -17.34 -30.54 -5.41
CA PHE A 42 -18.75 -30.78 -5.18
C PHE A 42 -19.47 -31.36 -6.41
N VAL A 43 -18.90 -31.24 -7.61
CA VAL A 43 -19.38 -31.92 -8.81
C VAL A 43 -18.74 -33.30 -8.97
N THR A 44 -17.43 -33.41 -8.74
CA THR A 44 -16.73 -34.70 -8.96
C THR A 44 -17.16 -35.76 -7.95
N THR A 45 -17.45 -35.43 -6.71
CA THR A 45 -17.90 -36.36 -5.68
C THR A 45 -19.21 -37.07 -6.09
N PRO A 46 -20.32 -36.37 -6.45
CA PRO A 46 -21.51 -36.99 -6.97
C PRO A 46 -21.28 -37.83 -8.22
N VAL A 47 -20.43 -37.39 -9.15
CA VAL A 47 -20.11 -38.16 -10.37
C VAL A 47 -19.41 -39.45 -10.02
N CYS A 48 -18.46 -39.44 -9.10
CA CYS A 48 -17.82 -40.65 -8.60
C CYS A 48 -18.82 -41.61 -7.93
N HIS A 49 -19.73 -41.07 -7.09
CA HIS A 49 -20.77 -41.87 -6.47
C HIS A 49 -21.68 -42.53 -7.52
N CYS A 50 -22.04 -41.82 -8.60
CA CYS A 50 -22.81 -42.42 -9.71
C CYS A 50 -22.05 -43.51 -10.44
N LEU A 51 -20.75 -43.30 -10.74
CA LEU A 51 -19.91 -44.24 -11.50
C LEU A 51 -19.65 -45.51 -10.72
N PHE A 52 -19.50 -45.45 -9.41
CA PHE A 52 -19.21 -46.59 -8.55
C PHE A 52 -20.47 -47.23 -7.93
N GLY A 53 -21.66 -46.84 -8.37
CA GLY A 53 -22.92 -47.43 -7.90
C GLY A 53 -23.36 -47.03 -6.49
N PHE A 54 -22.73 -45.99 -5.88
CA PHE A 54 -23.06 -45.49 -4.55
C PHE A 54 -24.01 -44.31 -4.60
N PHE A 55 -24.77 -44.15 -5.68
CA PHE A 55 -25.67 -43.02 -5.84
C PHE A 55 -26.73 -42.96 -4.74
N GLN A 56 -26.69 -41.90 -3.95
CA GLN A 56 -27.69 -41.57 -2.93
C GLN A 56 -28.20 -40.15 -3.17
N PRO A 57 -29.47 -39.96 -3.54
CA PRO A 57 -30.02 -38.62 -3.85
C PRO A 57 -29.87 -37.62 -2.69
N LEU A 58 -30.06 -38.08 -1.46
CA LEU A 58 -29.94 -37.29 -0.23
C LEU A 58 -28.52 -36.71 0.00
N SER A 59 -27.48 -37.39 -0.49
CA SER A 59 -26.10 -36.90 -0.37
C SER A 59 -25.63 -36.12 -1.59
N THR A 60 -26.13 -36.45 -2.78
CA THR A 60 -25.68 -35.85 -4.05
C THR A 60 -26.32 -34.53 -4.38
N VAL A 61 -27.62 -34.34 -4.09
CA VAL A 61 -28.35 -33.10 -4.39
C VAL A 61 -27.78 -31.90 -3.65
N PRO A 62 -27.53 -31.93 -2.31
CA PRO A 62 -26.95 -30.80 -1.60
C PRO A 62 -25.56 -30.41 -2.12
N LEU A 63 -24.71 -31.38 -2.52
CA LEU A 63 -23.41 -31.11 -3.11
C LEU A 63 -23.52 -30.37 -4.44
N LEU A 64 -24.42 -30.78 -5.31
CA LEU A 64 -24.64 -30.12 -6.61
C LEU A 64 -25.19 -28.68 -6.43
N LEU A 65 -26.09 -28.48 -5.48
CA LEU A 65 -26.57 -27.13 -5.12
C LEU A 65 -25.43 -26.25 -4.57
N ALA A 66 -24.61 -26.82 -3.70
CA ALA A 66 -23.46 -26.13 -3.15
C ALA A 66 -22.40 -25.82 -4.23
N ALA A 67 -22.21 -26.69 -5.21
CA ALA A 67 -21.33 -26.45 -6.36
C ALA A 67 -21.81 -25.23 -7.18
N GLY A 68 -23.11 -25.17 -7.48
CA GLY A 68 -23.71 -24.03 -8.19
C GLY A 68 -23.58 -22.73 -7.42
N ALA A 69 -23.82 -22.75 -6.11
CA ALA A 69 -23.66 -21.59 -5.23
C ALA A 69 -22.19 -21.13 -5.15
N ALA A 70 -21.23 -22.06 -4.98
CA ALA A 70 -19.80 -21.76 -4.96
C ALA A 70 -19.32 -21.17 -6.29
N PHE A 71 -19.80 -21.69 -7.41
CA PHE A 71 -19.52 -21.14 -8.75
C PHE A 71 -20.06 -19.71 -8.89
N PHE A 72 -21.29 -19.46 -8.47
CA PHE A 72 -21.88 -18.12 -8.51
C PHE A 72 -21.10 -17.13 -7.64
N LEU A 73 -20.76 -17.49 -6.40
CA LEU A 73 -20.00 -16.65 -5.49
C LEU A 73 -18.60 -16.35 -6.05
N ARG A 74 -17.94 -17.32 -6.66
CA ARG A 74 -16.68 -17.13 -7.39
C ARG A 74 -16.83 -16.12 -8.53
N TRP A 75 -17.87 -16.29 -9.38
CA TRP A 75 -18.13 -15.37 -10.48
C TRP A 75 -18.39 -13.94 -10.00
N ALA A 76 -19.19 -13.79 -8.94
CA ALA A 76 -19.44 -12.49 -8.31
C ALA A 76 -18.14 -11.87 -7.75
N ALA A 77 -17.28 -12.68 -7.11
CA ALA A 77 -15.97 -12.23 -6.61
C ALA A 77 -15.06 -11.73 -7.74
N GLN A 78 -15.00 -12.45 -8.86
CA GLN A 78 -14.22 -12.02 -10.03
C GLN A 78 -14.72 -10.69 -10.61
N ARG A 79 -16.03 -10.47 -10.64
CA ARG A 79 -16.60 -9.17 -11.06
C ARG A 79 -16.24 -8.05 -10.11
N CYS A 80 -16.29 -8.30 -8.79
CA CYS A 80 -15.90 -7.31 -7.79
C CYS A 80 -14.42 -6.94 -7.85
N LEU A 81 -13.54 -7.86 -8.22
CA LEU A 81 -12.10 -7.57 -8.38
C LEU A 81 -11.82 -6.58 -9.53
N ASN A 82 -12.69 -6.54 -10.54
CA ASN A 82 -12.56 -5.62 -11.67
C ASN A 82 -13.27 -4.26 -11.44
N ASP A 83 -14.04 -4.13 -10.36
CA ASP A 83 -14.77 -2.91 -10.00
C ASP A 83 -14.32 -2.46 -8.60
N PRO A 84 -13.49 -1.40 -8.49
CA PRO A 84 -12.95 -0.93 -7.21
C PRO A 84 -14.02 -0.27 -6.33
N ASP A 85 -15.13 0.19 -6.93
CA ASP A 85 -16.19 0.85 -6.18
C ASP A 85 -16.88 -0.14 -5.24
N HIS A 86 -16.97 0.25 -3.96
CA HIS A 86 -17.57 -0.57 -2.91
C HIS A 86 -16.89 -1.94 -2.69
N LEU A 87 -15.59 -2.06 -2.98
CA LEU A 87 -14.81 -3.31 -2.86
C LEU A 87 -14.94 -3.93 -1.46
N VAL A 88 -14.73 -3.15 -0.41
CA VAL A 88 -14.71 -3.64 0.99
C VAL A 88 -16.05 -4.23 1.43
N PRO A 89 -17.21 -3.54 1.29
CA PRO A 89 -18.50 -4.11 1.70
C PRO A 89 -18.91 -5.32 0.87
N ARG A 90 -18.64 -5.31 -0.45
CA ARG A 90 -18.94 -6.44 -1.34
C ARG A 90 -18.08 -7.66 -1.02
N ALA A 91 -16.77 -7.47 -0.78
CA ALA A 91 -15.88 -8.56 -0.36
C ALA A 91 -16.36 -9.19 0.94
N ARG A 92 -16.72 -8.36 1.94
CA ARG A 92 -17.22 -8.82 3.23
C ARG A 92 -18.51 -9.63 3.09
N LEU A 93 -19.46 -9.17 2.25
CA LEU A 93 -20.68 -9.90 1.99
C LEU A 93 -20.42 -11.26 1.31
N LEU A 94 -19.63 -11.28 0.24
CA LEU A 94 -19.37 -12.50 -0.52
C LEU A 94 -18.60 -13.55 0.29
N THR A 95 -17.61 -13.13 1.07
CA THR A 95 -16.88 -14.05 1.95
C THR A 95 -17.75 -14.60 3.07
N SER A 96 -18.64 -13.78 3.64
CA SER A 96 -19.61 -14.25 4.65
C SER A 96 -20.61 -15.25 4.06
N LEU A 97 -21.12 -15.02 2.84
CA LEU A 97 -21.99 -15.96 2.16
C LEU A 97 -21.29 -17.28 1.83
N PHE A 98 -20.04 -17.24 1.41
CA PHE A 98 -19.27 -18.44 1.16
C PHE A 98 -19.00 -19.24 2.45
N THR A 99 -18.64 -18.54 3.52
CA THR A 99 -18.46 -19.11 4.87
C THR A 99 -19.74 -19.81 5.32
N LEU A 100 -20.89 -19.14 5.17
CA LEU A 100 -22.20 -19.71 5.52
C LEU A 100 -22.53 -20.97 4.67
N LEU A 101 -22.25 -20.94 3.36
CA LEU A 101 -22.48 -22.07 2.48
C LEU A 101 -21.71 -23.31 2.96
N ILE A 102 -20.41 -23.15 3.22
CA ILE A 102 -19.54 -24.26 3.65
C ILE A 102 -19.96 -24.77 5.03
N PHE A 103 -20.36 -23.84 5.95
CA PHE A 103 -20.85 -24.18 7.27
C PHE A 103 -22.14 -25.01 7.20
N LEU A 104 -23.14 -24.55 6.42
CA LEU A 104 -24.40 -25.30 6.23
C LEU A 104 -24.18 -26.68 5.64
N LEU A 105 -23.21 -26.82 4.75
CA LEU A 105 -22.85 -28.12 4.19
C LEU A 105 -22.25 -29.04 5.27
N GLY A 106 -21.37 -28.51 6.16
CA GLY A 106 -20.85 -29.25 7.31
C GLY A 106 -21.96 -29.70 8.26
N VAL A 107 -22.87 -28.79 8.62
CA VAL A 107 -24.05 -29.07 9.43
C VAL A 107 -24.91 -30.18 8.80
N TYR A 108 -25.15 -30.11 7.49
CA TYR A 108 -25.92 -31.11 6.80
C TYR A 108 -25.27 -32.50 6.91
N TYR A 109 -23.97 -32.61 6.65
CA TYR A 109 -23.32 -33.91 6.64
C TYR A 109 -23.14 -34.50 8.06
N ASP A 110 -22.71 -33.73 9.03
CA ASP A 110 -22.45 -34.23 10.39
C ASP A 110 -23.74 -34.40 11.18
N LEU A 111 -24.60 -33.37 11.21
CA LEU A 111 -25.75 -33.34 12.12
C LEU A 111 -27.00 -34.02 11.53
N ILE A 112 -27.25 -33.87 10.22
CA ILE A 112 -28.49 -34.40 9.60
C ILE A 112 -28.26 -35.80 9.03
N ARG A 113 -27.12 -36.03 8.40
CA ARG A 113 -26.85 -37.30 7.70
C ARG A 113 -26.27 -38.37 8.62
N HIS A 114 -25.46 -37.97 9.58
CA HIS A 114 -24.76 -38.84 10.52
C HIS A 114 -24.96 -38.37 11.99
N PRO A 115 -26.20 -38.31 12.49
CA PRO A 115 -26.50 -37.65 13.76
C PRO A 115 -25.93 -38.36 15.01
N THR A 116 -25.46 -39.58 14.89
CA THR A 116 -24.90 -40.40 15.97
C THR A 116 -23.39 -40.57 15.88
N GLU A 117 -22.73 -39.94 14.95
CA GLU A 117 -21.29 -40.00 14.79
C GLU A 117 -20.62 -38.74 15.39
N VAL A 118 -19.29 -38.79 15.55
CA VAL A 118 -18.53 -37.66 16.04
C VAL A 118 -18.48 -36.58 14.94
N ASN A 119 -18.81 -35.34 15.29
CA ASN A 119 -18.92 -34.18 14.40
C ASN A 119 -17.54 -33.66 13.93
N VAL A 120 -16.80 -34.46 13.18
CA VAL A 120 -15.43 -34.14 12.74
C VAL A 120 -15.46 -33.10 11.61
N LEU A 121 -16.39 -33.23 10.68
CA LEU A 121 -16.45 -32.37 9.49
C LEU A 121 -16.82 -30.92 9.87
N ILE A 122 -17.81 -30.74 10.76
CA ILE A 122 -18.20 -29.39 11.21
C ILE A 122 -17.09 -28.71 12.00
N CYS A 123 -16.34 -29.46 12.84
CA CYS A 123 -15.17 -28.94 13.55
C CYS A 123 -14.09 -28.48 12.59
N LEU A 124 -13.79 -29.30 11.55
CA LEU A 124 -12.82 -28.96 10.53
C LEU A 124 -13.24 -27.74 9.71
N VAL A 125 -14.52 -27.67 9.32
CA VAL A 125 -15.08 -26.52 8.60
C VAL A 125 -14.97 -25.24 9.44
N MET A 126 -15.33 -25.28 10.72
CA MET A 126 -15.21 -24.14 11.63
C MET A 126 -13.76 -23.65 11.76
N LEU A 127 -12.80 -24.56 11.82
CA LEU A 127 -11.38 -24.21 11.87
C LEU A 127 -10.90 -23.60 10.54
N ILE A 128 -11.18 -24.24 9.43
CA ILE A 128 -10.68 -23.85 8.11
C ILE A 128 -11.24 -22.48 7.69
N GLN A 129 -12.53 -22.22 7.88
CA GLN A 129 -13.14 -20.96 7.48
C GLN A 129 -12.55 -19.75 8.18
N LEU A 130 -12.13 -19.89 9.45
CA LEU A 130 -11.46 -18.84 10.21
C LEU A 130 -10.04 -18.56 9.69
N LEU A 131 -9.41 -19.54 9.04
CA LEU A 131 -8.07 -19.42 8.47
C LEU A 131 -8.09 -18.92 7.02
N LEU A 132 -9.18 -19.16 6.28
CA LEU A 132 -9.26 -18.79 4.86
C LEU A 132 -9.36 -17.29 4.65
N PHE A 133 -10.16 -16.60 5.44
CA PHE A 133 -10.46 -15.19 5.24
C PHE A 133 -9.89 -14.31 6.34
N ASP A 134 -9.27 -13.21 5.93
CA ASP A 134 -8.79 -12.19 6.85
C ASP A 134 -9.96 -11.29 7.27
N ALA A 135 -10.34 -11.37 8.54
CA ALA A 135 -11.44 -10.61 9.09
C ALA A 135 -11.07 -10.04 10.47
N ARG A 136 -11.72 -8.94 10.85
CA ARG A 136 -11.53 -8.37 12.19
C ARG A 136 -11.88 -9.40 13.27
N PRO A 137 -11.18 -9.41 14.42
CA PRO A 137 -11.40 -10.41 15.48
C PRO A 137 -12.85 -10.50 15.95
N GLY A 138 -13.58 -9.37 15.97
CA GLY A 138 -15.00 -9.37 16.31
C GLY A 138 -15.87 -10.15 15.33
N HIS A 139 -15.57 -10.11 14.01
CA HIS A 139 -16.27 -10.92 13.02
C HIS A 139 -15.98 -12.41 13.19
N ASN A 140 -14.71 -12.77 13.38
CA ASN A 140 -14.31 -14.15 13.61
C ASN A 140 -14.95 -14.72 14.89
N LEU A 141 -15.04 -13.90 15.93
CA LEU A 141 -15.72 -14.25 17.18
C LEU A 141 -17.22 -14.50 16.96
N THR A 142 -17.91 -13.64 16.21
CA THR A 142 -19.35 -13.84 15.92
C THR A 142 -19.59 -15.10 15.09
N VAL A 143 -18.75 -15.40 14.12
CA VAL A 143 -18.82 -16.64 13.32
C VAL A 143 -18.60 -17.87 14.21
N SER A 144 -17.59 -17.87 15.07
CA SER A 144 -17.31 -18.98 15.99
C SER A 144 -18.46 -19.21 17.00
N LEU A 145 -18.97 -18.13 17.60
CA LEU A 145 -20.06 -18.23 18.59
C LEU A 145 -21.36 -18.71 17.94
N SER A 146 -21.69 -18.22 16.74
CA SER A 146 -22.89 -18.69 16.03
C SER A 146 -22.80 -20.16 15.62
N GLY A 147 -21.62 -20.60 15.16
CA GLY A 147 -21.37 -22.01 14.83
C GLY A 147 -21.47 -22.92 16.05
N LEU A 148 -20.86 -22.53 17.16
CA LEU A 148 -20.93 -23.28 18.42
C LEU A 148 -22.37 -23.35 18.94
N ALA A 149 -23.13 -22.24 18.86
CA ALA A 149 -24.53 -22.22 19.28
C ALA A 149 -25.40 -23.21 18.48
N VAL A 150 -25.20 -23.30 17.15
CA VAL A 150 -25.90 -24.27 16.31
C VAL A 150 -25.61 -25.69 16.76
N VAL A 151 -24.34 -26.03 17.01
CA VAL A 151 -23.96 -27.38 17.47
C VAL A 151 -24.57 -27.69 18.85
N VAL A 152 -24.47 -26.75 19.79
CA VAL A 152 -25.04 -26.94 21.16
C VAL A 152 -26.54 -27.14 21.09
N LEU A 153 -27.28 -26.34 20.33
CA LEU A 153 -28.73 -26.47 20.17
C LEU A 153 -29.11 -27.80 19.54
N TRP A 154 -28.37 -28.25 18.52
CA TRP A 154 -28.60 -29.54 17.89
C TRP A 154 -28.39 -30.72 18.87
N GLU A 155 -27.26 -30.72 19.57
CA GLU A 155 -26.91 -31.74 20.56
C GLU A 155 -27.88 -31.77 21.76
N CYS A 156 -28.54 -30.66 22.06
CA CYS A 156 -29.62 -30.62 23.06
C CYS A 156 -30.93 -31.21 22.50
N TYR A 157 -31.17 -31.11 21.18
CA TYR A 157 -32.39 -31.58 20.55
C TYR A 157 -32.34 -33.07 20.20
N VAL A 158 -31.23 -33.54 19.67
CA VAL A 158 -31.01 -34.93 19.23
C VAL A 158 -30.28 -35.72 20.31
N PRO A 159 -30.82 -36.85 20.77
CA PRO A 159 -30.11 -37.73 21.70
C PRO A 159 -28.88 -38.35 21.04
N ASP A 160 -27.70 -37.95 21.48
CA ASP A 160 -26.41 -38.44 20.96
C ASP A 160 -25.52 -38.89 22.12
N PRO A 161 -24.99 -40.13 22.12
CA PRO A 161 -24.05 -40.62 23.13
C PRO A 161 -22.74 -39.81 23.16
N HIS A 162 -22.37 -39.16 22.02
CA HIS A 162 -21.12 -38.38 21.90
C HIS A 162 -21.30 -36.89 22.15
N ARG A 163 -22.49 -36.45 22.62
CA ARG A 163 -22.85 -35.02 22.81
C ARG A 163 -21.74 -34.18 23.45
N LEU A 164 -21.23 -34.59 24.58
CA LEU A 164 -20.21 -33.81 25.32
C LEU A 164 -18.91 -33.72 24.50
N ILE A 165 -18.53 -34.80 23.82
CA ILE A 165 -17.32 -34.87 23.00
C ILE A 165 -17.46 -33.95 21.80
N ASN A 166 -18.60 -33.93 21.11
CA ASN A 166 -18.90 -33.08 19.98
C ASN A 166 -18.84 -31.59 20.33
N ILE A 167 -19.51 -31.19 21.41
CA ILE A 167 -19.47 -29.81 21.93
C ILE A 167 -18.04 -29.41 22.30
N MET A 168 -17.29 -30.28 22.97
CA MET A 168 -15.91 -30.03 23.38
C MET A 168 -14.98 -29.85 22.14
N TYR A 169 -15.12 -30.70 21.13
CA TYR A 169 -14.32 -30.58 19.91
C TYR A 169 -14.62 -29.30 19.11
N CYS A 170 -15.91 -28.92 18.96
CA CYS A 170 -16.29 -27.68 18.31
C CYS A 170 -15.82 -26.45 19.09
N PHE A 171 -15.88 -26.51 20.44
CA PHE A 171 -15.35 -25.44 21.29
C PHE A 171 -13.84 -25.31 21.13
N LEU A 172 -13.09 -26.42 21.19
CA LEU A 172 -11.65 -26.43 21.01
C LEU A 172 -11.24 -25.95 19.62
N ALA A 173 -11.92 -26.43 18.56
CA ALA A 173 -11.70 -25.98 17.17
C ALA A 173 -11.94 -24.47 17.03
N SER A 174 -12.99 -23.95 17.65
CA SER A 174 -13.26 -22.51 17.67
C SER A 174 -12.16 -21.70 18.35
N LEU A 175 -11.67 -22.14 19.50
CA LEU A 175 -10.59 -21.45 20.23
C LEU A 175 -9.28 -21.46 19.42
N ILE A 176 -8.91 -22.61 18.88
CA ILE A 176 -7.71 -22.75 18.05
C ILE A 176 -7.84 -21.89 16.79
N GLY A 177 -8.99 -21.95 16.10
CA GLY A 177 -9.26 -21.16 14.91
C GLY A 177 -9.21 -19.65 15.15
N LEU A 178 -9.80 -19.18 16.25
CA LEU A 178 -9.74 -17.76 16.65
C LEU A 178 -8.31 -17.31 16.94
N TYR A 179 -7.55 -18.12 17.69
CA TYR A 179 -6.15 -17.82 17.98
C TYR A 179 -5.31 -17.73 16.71
N LEU A 180 -5.40 -18.74 15.83
CA LEU A 180 -4.63 -18.78 14.58
C LEU A 180 -5.04 -17.64 13.62
N ALA A 181 -6.34 -17.37 13.47
CA ALA A 181 -6.84 -16.29 12.65
C ALA A 181 -6.35 -14.93 13.16
N TRP A 182 -6.41 -14.71 14.48
CA TRP A 182 -5.91 -13.48 15.10
C TRP A 182 -4.40 -13.33 14.87
N HIS A 183 -3.63 -14.38 15.11
CA HIS A 183 -2.17 -14.38 14.94
C HIS A 183 -1.76 -14.14 13.48
N LYS A 184 -2.41 -14.82 12.53
CA LYS A 184 -2.19 -14.62 11.08
C LYS A 184 -2.41 -13.16 10.69
N THR A 185 -3.58 -12.61 11.04
CA THR A 185 -3.95 -11.25 10.62
C THR A 185 -3.11 -10.20 11.35
N HIS A 186 -2.77 -10.42 12.63
CA HIS A 186 -1.85 -9.55 13.36
C HIS A 186 -0.48 -9.46 12.67
N ASN A 187 0.12 -10.59 12.32
CA ASN A 187 1.42 -10.63 11.64
C ASN A 187 1.36 -9.97 10.25
N MET A 188 0.29 -10.22 9.50
CA MET A 188 0.10 -9.60 8.19
C MET A 188 0.03 -8.08 8.28
N PHE A 189 -0.74 -7.53 9.22
CA PHE A 189 -0.78 -6.08 9.44
C PHE A 189 0.58 -5.52 9.86
N GLY A 190 1.31 -6.24 10.71
CA GLY A 190 2.68 -5.85 11.07
C GLY A 190 3.59 -5.74 9.86
N MET A 191 3.54 -6.72 8.95
CA MET A 191 4.32 -6.69 7.71
C MET A 191 3.92 -5.54 6.78
N LEU A 192 2.61 -5.30 6.62
CA LEU A 192 2.10 -4.21 5.77
C LEU A 192 2.51 -2.82 6.32
N LEU A 193 2.39 -2.61 7.63
CA LEU A 193 2.82 -1.37 8.28
C LEU A 193 4.33 -1.16 8.14
N TYR A 194 5.12 -2.22 8.32
CA TYR A 194 6.57 -2.16 8.13
C TYR A 194 6.93 -1.77 6.69
N ALA A 195 6.35 -2.45 5.70
CA ALA A 195 6.57 -2.15 4.28
C ALA A 195 6.17 -0.72 3.90
N GLN A 196 5.07 -0.21 4.47
CA GLN A 196 4.65 1.19 4.25
C GLN A 196 5.65 2.20 4.84
N ARG A 197 6.15 1.95 6.06
CA ARG A 197 7.14 2.81 6.71
C ARG A 197 8.47 2.80 5.95
N GLU A 198 8.91 1.63 5.49
CA GLU A 198 10.13 1.48 4.68
C GLU A 198 10.00 2.24 3.35
N LYS A 199 8.86 2.10 2.66
CA LYS A 199 8.57 2.85 1.43
C LYS A 199 8.62 4.36 1.66
N ALA A 200 7.98 4.85 2.71
CA ALA A 200 8.00 6.27 3.06
C ALA A 200 9.41 6.78 3.41
N ALA A 201 10.22 5.95 4.07
CA ALA A 201 11.62 6.27 4.36
C ALA A 201 12.46 6.35 3.07
N MET A 202 12.31 5.38 2.16
CA MET A 202 12.97 5.39 0.84
C MET A 202 12.57 6.59 -0.01
N GLU A 203 11.28 6.94 -0.05
CA GLU A 203 10.78 8.12 -0.79
C GLU A 203 11.41 9.41 -0.23
N LYS A 204 11.52 9.52 1.09
CA LYS A 204 12.18 10.66 1.75
C LYS A 204 13.68 10.71 1.44
N GLU A 205 14.36 9.58 1.48
CA GLU A 205 15.79 9.50 1.14
C GLU A 205 16.04 9.83 -0.33
N THR A 206 15.23 9.29 -1.24
CA THR A 206 15.31 9.56 -2.68
C THR A 206 15.05 11.03 -2.98
N SER A 207 14.07 11.67 -2.30
CA SER A 207 13.78 13.10 -2.47
C SER A 207 14.94 13.96 -1.95
N THR A 208 15.55 13.58 -0.83
CA THR A 208 16.72 14.28 -0.28
C THR A 208 17.93 14.11 -1.19
N GLN A 209 18.17 12.92 -1.72
CA GLN A 209 19.27 12.65 -2.64
C GLN A 209 19.09 13.36 -4.00
N ALA A 210 17.85 13.43 -4.50
CA ALA A 210 17.51 14.21 -5.68
C ALA A 210 17.75 15.71 -5.46
N ALA A 211 17.37 16.26 -4.32
CA ALA A 211 17.65 17.65 -3.94
C ALA A 211 19.15 17.92 -3.87
N VAL A 212 19.93 17.03 -3.25
CA VAL A 212 21.41 17.17 -3.17
C VAL A 212 22.09 17.01 -4.53
N SER A 213 21.61 16.14 -5.41
CA SER A 213 22.17 15.93 -6.74
C SER A 213 21.88 17.10 -7.71
N GLN A 214 20.85 17.90 -7.44
CA GLN A 214 20.54 19.11 -8.19
C GLN A 214 21.45 20.30 -7.83
N PHE A 215 22.08 20.28 -6.66
CA PHE A 215 23.22 21.16 -6.43
C PHE A 215 24.37 20.60 -7.25
N GLN A 216 24.80 21.29 -8.30
CA GLN A 216 25.97 20.88 -9.07
C GLN A 216 27.21 20.82 -8.15
N PRO A 217 27.72 19.62 -7.78
CA PRO A 217 28.87 19.53 -6.87
C PRO A 217 30.10 20.25 -7.45
N HIS A 218 30.20 20.28 -8.77
CA HIS A 218 31.24 20.97 -9.51
C HIS A 218 31.16 22.51 -9.38
N PHE A 219 29.96 23.09 -9.40
CA PHE A 219 29.77 24.51 -9.16
C PHE A 219 30.18 24.91 -7.73
N ILE A 220 29.72 24.13 -6.73
CA ILE A 220 30.07 24.37 -5.32
C ILE A 220 31.60 24.33 -5.14
N SER A 221 32.25 23.27 -5.64
CA SER A 221 33.71 23.10 -5.56
C SER A 221 34.45 24.26 -6.21
N ASN A 222 34.02 24.69 -7.40
CA ASN A 222 34.63 25.78 -8.13
C ASN A 222 34.46 27.12 -7.38
N MET A 223 33.29 27.39 -6.81
CA MET A 223 33.04 28.61 -6.03
C MET A 223 33.91 28.64 -4.78
N LEU A 224 33.98 27.55 -4.02
CA LEU A 224 34.84 27.47 -2.83
C LEU A 224 36.29 27.69 -3.19
N SER A 225 36.80 27.11 -4.28
CA SER A 225 38.18 27.33 -4.77
C SER A 225 38.41 28.78 -5.19
N THR A 226 37.44 29.41 -5.88
CA THR A 226 37.53 30.82 -6.27
C THR A 226 37.55 31.72 -5.05
N ILE A 227 36.69 31.49 -4.05
CA ILE A 227 36.66 32.26 -2.81
C ILE A 227 37.97 32.08 -2.03
N GLN A 228 38.52 30.85 -1.99
CA GLN A 228 39.80 30.58 -1.35
C GLN A 228 40.92 31.43 -1.95
N ILE A 229 41.03 31.51 -3.27
CA ILE A 229 42.01 32.37 -3.96
C ILE A 229 41.81 33.85 -3.60
N LEU A 230 40.54 34.29 -3.58
CA LEU A 230 40.20 35.67 -3.24
C LEU A 230 40.54 36.01 -1.77
N CYS A 231 40.60 35.04 -0.86
CA CYS A 231 40.99 35.28 0.51
C CYS A 231 42.42 35.81 0.62
N ASP A 232 43.31 35.34 -0.27
CA ASP A 232 44.70 35.74 -0.30
C ASP A 232 44.89 37.05 -1.10
N ASP A 233 44.21 37.18 -2.24
CA ASP A 233 44.43 38.29 -3.18
C ASP A 233 43.56 39.55 -2.87
N ALA A 234 42.32 39.34 -2.41
CA ALA A 234 41.33 40.40 -2.23
C ALA A 234 40.32 40.08 -1.10
N PRO A 235 40.69 40.12 0.19
CA PRO A 235 39.87 39.63 1.31
C PRO A 235 38.47 40.27 1.41
N ALA A 236 38.31 41.53 1.04
CA ALA A 236 37.01 42.21 1.01
C ALA A 236 36.07 41.55 -0.03
N LYS A 237 36.58 41.28 -1.25
CA LYS A 237 35.83 40.59 -2.30
C LYS A 237 35.50 39.14 -1.91
N ALA A 238 36.39 38.46 -1.21
CA ALA A 238 36.15 37.11 -0.72
C ALA A 238 34.95 37.11 0.26
N LYS A 239 34.87 38.05 1.16
CA LYS A 239 33.75 38.20 2.13
C LYS A 239 32.42 38.42 1.40
N ASP A 240 32.40 39.36 0.41
CA ASP A 240 31.18 39.64 -0.35
C ASP A 240 30.75 38.43 -1.18
N SER A 241 31.71 37.71 -1.81
CA SER A 241 31.47 36.50 -2.57
C SER A 241 30.91 35.35 -1.72
N LEU A 242 31.40 35.21 -0.48
CA LEU A 242 30.89 34.22 0.46
C LEU A 242 29.44 34.53 0.87
N GLY A 243 29.12 35.81 1.07
CA GLY A 243 27.73 36.25 1.34
C GLY A 243 26.81 35.93 0.16
N LEU A 244 27.22 36.27 -1.05
CA LEU A 244 26.46 35.97 -2.27
C LEU A 244 26.26 34.47 -2.50
N PHE A 245 27.28 33.65 -2.21
CA PHE A 245 27.22 32.19 -2.30
C PHE A 245 26.27 31.61 -1.25
N ALA A 246 26.31 32.11 -0.01
CA ALA A 246 25.39 31.68 1.03
C ALA A 246 23.92 32.03 0.68
N ASP A 247 23.67 33.22 0.12
CA ASP A 247 22.33 33.62 -0.34
C ASP A 247 21.84 32.76 -1.50
N TYR A 248 22.72 32.47 -2.47
CA TYR A 248 22.40 31.55 -3.57
C TYR A 248 21.99 30.16 -3.05
N MET A 249 22.78 29.59 -2.14
CA MET A 249 22.50 28.28 -1.56
C MET A 249 21.18 28.26 -0.80
N ARG A 250 20.86 29.30 -0.03
CA ARG A 250 19.60 29.42 0.72
C ARG A 250 18.41 29.47 -0.22
N VAL A 251 18.44 30.35 -1.24
CA VAL A 251 17.34 30.48 -2.20
C VAL A 251 17.14 29.21 -3.02
N SER A 252 18.23 28.54 -3.41
CA SER A 252 18.16 27.24 -4.10
C SER A 252 17.46 26.20 -3.23
N THR A 253 17.80 26.09 -1.95
CA THR A 253 17.16 25.13 -1.02
C THR A 253 15.66 25.41 -0.85
N ASP A 254 15.28 26.69 -0.71
CA ASP A 254 13.88 27.10 -0.58
C ASP A 254 13.07 26.83 -1.85
N ALA A 255 13.67 27.03 -3.02
CA ALA A 255 13.04 26.82 -4.32
C ALA A 255 12.73 25.34 -4.59
N PHE A 256 13.57 24.40 -4.13
CA PHE A 256 13.33 22.95 -4.26
C PHE A 256 12.10 22.46 -3.47
N ASN A 257 11.79 23.14 -2.37
CA ASN A 257 10.64 22.81 -1.55
C ASN A 257 9.32 23.43 -2.06
N TYR A 258 9.38 24.25 -3.14
CA TYR A 258 8.24 24.99 -3.65
C TYR A 258 7.76 24.47 -5.01
N ASN A 259 6.61 23.79 -5.02
CA ASN A 259 5.96 23.21 -6.20
C ASN A 259 4.88 24.15 -6.78
N GLY A 260 5.23 25.38 -7.11
CA GLY A 260 4.23 26.35 -7.60
C GLY A 260 4.81 27.35 -8.57
N LEU A 261 3.95 28.29 -9.00
CA LEU A 261 4.36 29.44 -9.81
C LEU A 261 4.96 30.51 -8.91
N VAL A 262 6.09 31.07 -9.31
CA VAL A 262 6.77 32.20 -8.67
C VAL A 262 6.81 33.41 -9.59
N SER A 263 6.96 34.62 -9.03
CA SER A 263 7.09 35.81 -9.86
C SER A 263 8.43 35.84 -10.58
N PHE A 264 8.42 36.35 -11.83
CA PHE A 264 9.62 36.51 -12.63
C PHE A 264 10.73 37.30 -11.92
N PRO A 265 10.47 38.40 -11.20
CA PRO A 265 11.51 39.11 -10.45
C PRO A 265 12.25 38.23 -9.43
N ARG A 266 11.56 37.25 -8.80
CA ARG A 266 12.18 36.29 -7.88
C ARG A 266 13.14 35.35 -8.58
N GLU A 267 12.73 34.78 -9.72
CA GLU A 267 13.58 33.93 -10.57
C GLU A 267 14.76 34.72 -11.14
N LEU A 268 14.51 35.96 -11.58
CA LEU A 268 15.55 36.84 -12.11
C LEU A 268 16.59 37.17 -11.03
N ALA A 269 16.18 37.46 -9.79
CA ALA A 269 17.10 37.72 -8.68
C ALA A 269 17.97 36.48 -8.41
N HIS A 270 17.40 35.28 -8.44
CA HIS A 270 18.15 34.05 -8.27
C HIS A 270 19.15 33.80 -9.41
N ALA A 271 18.74 33.98 -10.67
CA ALA A 271 19.61 33.88 -11.83
C ALA A 271 20.73 34.95 -11.81
N ARG A 272 20.46 36.15 -11.33
CA ARG A 272 21.47 37.22 -11.13
C ARG A 272 22.54 36.81 -10.11
N ASN A 273 22.15 36.21 -8.98
CA ASN A 273 23.10 35.73 -7.98
C ASN A 273 24.01 34.64 -8.57
N TYR A 274 23.45 33.68 -9.30
CA TYR A 274 24.23 32.65 -10.01
C TYR A 274 25.21 33.28 -11.02
N ALA A 275 24.71 34.17 -11.87
CA ALA A 275 25.52 34.84 -12.88
C ALA A 275 26.66 35.66 -12.29
N ALA A 276 26.41 36.37 -11.20
CA ALA A 276 27.44 37.14 -10.47
C ALA A 276 28.53 36.23 -9.89
N LEU A 277 28.16 35.09 -9.33
CA LEU A 277 29.14 34.09 -8.84
C LEU A 277 29.99 33.53 -9.99
N GLU A 278 29.38 33.20 -11.13
CA GLU A 278 30.11 32.74 -12.30
C GLU A 278 31.02 33.83 -12.91
N GLN A 279 30.63 35.09 -12.86
CA GLN A 279 31.48 36.21 -13.27
C GLN A 279 32.75 36.33 -12.42
N LEU A 280 32.70 35.98 -11.11
CA LEU A 280 33.92 35.89 -10.29
C LEU A 280 34.91 34.84 -10.83
N ARG A 281 34.38 33.72 -11.27
CA ARG A 281 35.18 32.60 -11.81
C ARG A 281 35.74 32.88 -13.21
N PHE A 282 34.89 33.36 -14.10
CA PHE A 282 35.26 33.60 -15.51
C PHE A 282 35.96 34.98 -15.75
N GLY A 283 35.84 35.88 -14.79
CA GLY A 283 36.38 37.24 -14.90
C GLY A 283 35.85 37.96 -16.17
N ASN A 284 36.70 38.64 -16.86
CA ASN A 284 36.36 39.43 -18.07
C ASN A 284 35.86 38.57 -19.28
N LYS A 285 35.88 37.23 -19.15
CA LYS A 285 35.40 36.35 -20.22
C LYS A 285 33.86 36.18 -20.21
N LEU A 286 33.17 36.52 -19.12
CA LEU A 286 31.73 36.43 -19.02
C LEU A 286 31.12 37.83 -18.84
N GLN A 287 30.33 38.24 -19.81
CA GLN A 287 29.45 39.41 -19.70
C GLN A 287 28.01 38.94 -19.61
N VAL A 288 27.23 39.55 -18.71
CA VAL A 288 25.80 39.28 -18.59
C VAL A 288 25.01 40.54 -18.74
N VAL A 289 24.08 40.58 -19.71
CA VAL A 289 23.23 41.73 -20.05
C VAL A 289 21.78 41.39 -19.69
N TYR A 290 21.10 42.31 -19.06
CA TYR A 290 19.70 42.19 -18.69
C TYR A 290 18.89 43.24 -19.46
N ASP A 291 18.06 42.77 -20.40
CA ASP A 291 17.17 43.57 -21.24
C ASP A 291 15.71 43.19 -20.88
N ILE A 292 15.24 43.78 -19.79
CA ILE A 292 13.98 43.38 -19.17
C ILE A 292 12.92 44.42 -19.48
N GLU A 293 12.03 44.15 -20.41
CA GLU A 293 10.89 44.99 -20.78
C GLU A 293 9.63 44.69 -19.94
N SER A 294 9.46 43.43 -19.50
CA SER A 294 8.31 43.01 -18.72
C SER A 294 8.73 42.15 -17.55
N GLU A 295 8.16 42.42 -16.34
CA GLU A 295 8.43 41.64 -15.13
C GLU A 295 7.15 41.09 -14.47
N ASP A 296 5.96 41.47 -14.96
CA ASP A 296 4.68 41.13 -14.34
C ASP A 296 4.10 39.82 -14.89
N PHE A 297 4.81 38.72 -14.65
CA PHE A 297 4.34 37.38 -14.97
C PHE A 297 4.86 36.33 -14.01
N LEU A 298 4.21 35.15 -14.01
CA LEU A 298 4.54 34.00 -13.19
C LEU A 298 5.12 32.89 -14.05
N LEU A 299 6.07 32.13 -13.48
CA LEU A 299 6.65 30.94 -14.11
C LEU A 299 6.91 29.87 -13.04
N PRO A 300 7.08 28.60 -13.42
CA PRO A 300 7.47 27.56 -12.47
C PRO A 300 8.81 27.89 -11.80
N ALA A 301 8.93 27.59 -10.52
CA ALA A 301 10.19 27.78 -9.80
C ALA A 301 11.35 27.03 -10.48
N LEU A 302 12.55 27.60 -10.42
CA LEU A 302 13.78 27.07 -11.03
C LEU A 302 13.69 26.92 -12.58
N THR A 303 12.96 27.81 -13.26
CA THR A 303 12.89 27.82 -14.73
C THR A 303 14.04 28.63 -15.33
N LEU A 304 14.29 29.84 -14.84
CA LEU A 304 15.27 30.75 -15.43
C LEU A 304 16.72 30.34 -15.12
N GLN A 305 16.98 29.90 -13.90
CA GLN A 305 18.33 29.54 -13.47
C GLN A 305 18.97 28.45 -14.34
N PRO A 306 18.35 27.29 -14.66
CA PRO A 306 18.96 26.27 -15.49
C PRO A 306 19.26 26.75 -16.92
N LEU A 307 18.47 27.69 -17.45
CA LEU A 307 18.71 28.27 -18.79
C LEU A 307 19.96 29.13 -18.76
N VAL A 308 20.12 30.01 -17.76
CA VAL A 308 21.30 30.83 -17.57
C VAL A 308 22.54 29.98 -17.31
N GLU A 309 22.42 28.96 -16.50
CA GLU A 309 23.46 27.99 -16.21
C GLU A 309 23.97 27.28 -17.47
N ASN A 310 23.05 26.76 -18.27
CA ASN A 310 23.39 26.13 -19.55
C ASN A 310 24.07 27.11 -20.53
N ALA A 311 23.57 28.35 -20.61
CA ALA A 311 24.17 29.39 -21.45
C ALA A 311 25.60 29.73 -21.03
N ILE A 312 25.87 29.83 -19.72
CA ILE A 312 27.21 30.12 -19.20
C ILE A 312 28.11 28.90 -19.38
N THR A 313 27.71 27.73 -18.85
CA THR A 313 28.56 26.54 -18.81
C THR A 313 28.89 26.00 -20.19
N HIS A 314 27.87 25.84 -21.05
CA HIS A 314 28.02 25.24 -22.38
C HIS A 314 28.21 26.27 -23.47
N GLY A 315 27.63 27.48 -23.32
CA GLY A 315 27.76 28.53 -24.31
C GLY A 315 29.08 29.30 -24.20
N ILE A 316 29.46 29.73 -22.98
CA ILE A 316 30.64 30.56 -22.74
C ILE A 316 31.85 29.75 -22.30
N GLY A 317 31.64 28.75 -21.40
CA GLY A 317 32.75 27.97 -20.80
C GLY A 317 33.66 27.28 -21.81
N ASN A 318 33.14 26.95 -23.00
CA ASN A 318 33.87 26.30 -24.07
C ASN A 318 34.52 27.30 -25.08
N LYS A 319 34.26 28.62 -24.97
CA LYS A 319 34.82 29.64 -25.89
C LYS A 319 36.09 30.25 -25.33
N ARG A 320 37.19 30.18 -26.09
CA ARG A 320 38.48 30.77 -25.68
C ARG A 320 38.40 32.29 -25.46
N GLY A 321 37.60 33.01 -26.24
CA GLY A 321 37.43 34.45 -26.18
C GLY A 321 36.35 34.94 -25.21
N GLY A 322 35.66 34.05 -24.51
CA GLY A 322 34.52 34.44 -23.72
C GLY A 322 33.26 34.79 -24.53
N GLY A 323 32.34 35.50 -23.92
CA GLY A 323 31.13 35.96 -24.61
C GLY A 323 30.12 36.63 -23.68
N THR A 324 28.97 36.99 -24.26
CA THR A 324 27.87 37.67 -23.57
C THR A 324 26.67 36.73 -23.47
N VAL A 325 26.04 36.67 -22.31
CA VAL A 325 24.73 36.04 -22.08
C VAL A 325 23.73 37.16 -21.88
N THR A 326 22.69 37.21 -22.69
CA THR A 326 21.62 38.20 -22.60
C THR A 326 20.36 37.52 -22.06
N ILE A 327 19.79 38.10 -21.01
CA ILE A 327 18.47 37.70 -20.47
C ILE A 327 17.51 38.83 -20.88
N ALA A 328 16.54 38.50 -21.73
CA ALA A 328 15.56 39.44 -22.26
C ALA A 328 14.13 38.94 -22.04
N THR A 329 13.21 39.89 -21.82
CA THR A 329 11.76 39.63 -21.72
C THR A 329 11.00 40.60 -22.59
#